data_d962932c2dcdaf41ce319ea56c3ac2d8
#
_entry.id   d962932c2dcdaf41ce319ea56c3ac2d8
#
_cell.length_a   1.000
_cell.length_b   1.000
_cell.length_c   1.000
_cell.angle_alpha   90.00
_cell.angle_beta   90.00
_cell.angle_gamma   90.00
#
_symmetry.space_group_name_H-M   'P 1'
#
loop_
_entity.id
_entity.type
_entity.pdbx_description
1 polymer ?
#
loop_
_entity_poly.entity_id
_entity_poly.type
_entity_poly.pdbx_seq_one_letter_code
_entity_poly.pdbx_strand_id
1 'polypeptide(L)'
;GSASVSFTGGETDVSYTGTISTPISVKSLELTGSYNGARGRVVSYDNFNADVISYSSELAAPTPTPEPTAAPTVPESGELINMNFDNGDLTSTSSYGKATGTPKFVTVDNKKCIQFDGTSGTVVALTDANGNSLLTGQKNITISFKVKPTTTTTSWWFFASPNSSAQTYKKEQYLGAMTNNGTLTTERYNNSGTRSEAAKGAYNTNEWNDVIISIADGVTDVYVNGTRTNSVDSTVNISDMLGKNSVAYIGKANWGSGEYATGYIDDFVIYNYAYENPLNSLDLGDLTAVTSDITIPAQNGVTWSTSD
;
A
#
# COMPACT_ATOMS: atom_id res chain seq x y z
N GLY A 1 -16.01 -33.04 14.09
CA GLY A 1 -16.98 -33.57 15.04
C GLY A 1 -17.82 -34.68 14.41
N SER A 2 -18.37 -35.59 15.18
CA SER A 2 -19.34 -36.60 14.73
C SER A 2 -20.73 -36.21 15.21
N ALA A 3 -21.70 -36.35 14.34
CA ALA A 3 -23.10 -36.21 14.70
C ALA A 3 -23.77 -37.58 14.56
N SER A 4 -24.54 -37.96 15.55
CA SER A 4 -25.36 -39.16 15.48
C SER A 4 -26.82 -38.82 15.78
N VAL A 5 -27.71 -39.41 15.02
CA VAL A 5 -29.15 -39.32 15.25
C VAL A 5 -29.66 -40.74 15.38
N SER A 6 -30.34 -41.03 16.46
CA SER A 6 -30.98 -42.32 16.68
C SER A 6 -32.46 -42.11 16.97
N PHE A 7 -33.28 -42.94 16.38
CA PHE A 7 -34.71 -42.99 16.63
C PHE A 7 -35.00 -44.34 17.33
N THR A 8 -35.59 -44.26 18.50
CA THR A 8 -36.02 -45.42 19.27
C THR A 8 -37.54 -45.40 19.41
N GLY A 9 -38.17 -46.50 19.17
CA GLY A 9 -39.63 -46.65 19.27
C GLY A 9 -40.29 -47.00 17.95
N GLY A 10 -40.86 -48.16 17.85
CA GLY A 10 -41.46 -48.74 16.66
C GLY A 10 -40.93 -50.16 16.41
N GLU A 11 -41.26 -50.73 15.29
CA GLU A 11 -40.81 -52.10 14.97
C GLU A 11 -39.31 -52.21 14.62
N THR A 12 -38.65 -51.05 14.39
CA THR A 12 -37.22 -51.02 14.09
C THR A 12 -36.59 -49.71 14.57
N ASP A 13 -35.50 -49.84 15.33
CA ASP A 13 -34.66 -48.70 15.70
C ASP A 13 -33.75 -48.34 14.53
N VAL A 14 -33.72 -47.06 14.16
CA VAL A 14 -32.87 -46.56 13.10
C VAL A 14 -31.86 -45.61 13.70
N SER A 15 -30.58 -45.85 13.46
CA SER A 15 -29.52 -44.95 13.85
C SER A 15 -28.73 -44.49 12.63
N TYR A 16 -28.38 -43.23 12.60
CA TYR A 16 -27.50 -42.65 11.61
C TYR A 16 -26.33 -41.98 12.30
N THR A 17 -25.13 -42.24 11.84
CA THR A 17 -23.92 -41.60 12.32
C THR A 17 -23.19 -40.99 11.16
N GLY A 18 -22.92 -39.69 11.25
CA GLY A 18 -22.14 -38.95 10.26
C GLY A 18 -21.01 -38.17 10.91
N THR A 19 -19.98 -37.88 10.15
CA THR A 19 -18.86 -37.04 10.61
C THR A 19 -19.00 -35.63 10.02
N ILE A 20 -18.96 -34.62 10.88
CA ILE A 20 -18.95 -33.20 10.47
C ILE A 20 -17.50 -32.74 10.56
N SER A 21 -16.90 -32.44 9.42
CA SER A 21 -15.50 -32.00 9.33
C SER A 21 -15.28 -30.51 9.67
N THR A 22 -16.33 -29.71 9.60
CA THR A 22 -16.30 -28.27 9.86
C THR A 22 -17.32 -27.91 10.95
N PRO A 23 -17.02 -26.97 11.86
CA PRO A 23 -18.02 -26.44 12.80
C PRO A 23 -19.19 -25.85 12.03
N ILE A 24 -20.40 -26.27 12.33
CA ILE A 24 -21.62 -25.71 11.77
C ILE A 24 -22.46 -25.09 12.88
N SER A 25 -23.10 -23.98 12.58
CA SER A 25 -24.11 -23.38 13.43
C SER A 25 -25.47 -23.86 12.94
N VAL A 26 -26.15 -24.66 13.75
CA VAL A 26 -27.51 -25.15 13.43
C VAL A 26 -28.50 -24.11 13.88
N LYS A 27 -29.16 -23.42 12.92
CA LYS A 27 -30.22 -22.44 13.20
C LYS A 27 -31.62 -23.05 13.16
N SER A 28 -31.79 -24.17 12.49
CA SER A 28 -33.05 -24.90 12.41
C SER A 28 -32.80 -26.37 12.12
N LEU A 29 -33.66 -27.21 12.63
CA LEU A 29 -33.71 -28.62 12.31
C LEU A 29 -35.04 -28.91 11.62
N GLU A 30 -35.00 -29.49 10.44
CA GLU A 30 -36.17 -29.91 9.69
C GLU A 30 -36.21 -31.42 9.54
N LEU A 31 -37.32 -32.01 9.92
CA LEU A 31 -37.59 -33.42 9.73
C LEU A 31 -38.43 -33.58 8.46
N THR A 32 -37.83 -34.16 7.43
CA THR A 32 -38.54 -34.45 6.17
C THR A 32 -38.74 -35.95 6.01
N GLY A 33 -40.00 -36.35 5.90
CA GLY A 33 -40.37 -37.67 5.50
C GLY A 33 -40.59 -37.75 3.99
N SER A 34 -39.88 -38.62 3.29
CA SER A 34 -40.19 -38.91 1.89
C SER A 34 -40.90 -40.26 1.76
N TYR A 35 -41.93 -40.27 0.95
CA TYR A 35 -42.74 -41.43 0.68
C TYR A 35 -42.60 -41.90 -0.77
N ASN A 36 -42.21 -43.13 -0.97
CA ASN A 36 -42.10 -43.73 -2.29
C ASN A 36 -43.20 -44.78 -2.50
N GLY A 37 -44.33 -44.33 -2.99
CA GLY A 37 -45.20 -45.11 -3.86
C GLY A 37 -46.17 -46.14 -3.27
N ALA A 38 -46.50 -46.18 -1.98
CA ALA A 38 -47.55 -47.07 -1.51
C ALA A 38 -48.62 -46.35 -0.67
N ARG A 39 -49.86 -46.58 -1.00
CA ARG A 39 -51.01 -45.86 -0.43
C ARG A 39 -51.09 -46.05 1.10
N GLY A 40 -51.33 -44.98 1.85
CA GLY A 40 -51.94 -44.99 3.17
C GLY A 40 -50.99 -45.07 4.36
N ARG A 41 -49.71 -44.67 4.22
CA ARG A 41 -48.83 -44.55 5.42
C ARG A 41 -48.78 -43.10 5.90
N VAL A 42 -49.10 -42.92 7.14
CA VAL A 42 -48.96 -41.64 7.85
C VAL A 42 -47.71 -41.80 8.72
N VAL A 43 -46.78 -40.85 8.55
CA VAL A 43 -45.64 -40.75 9.48
C VAL A 43 -46.05 -39.72 10.52
N SER A 44 -46.11 -40.13 11.75
CA SER A 44 -46.39 -39.24 12.89
C SER A 44 -45.12 -39.11 13.71
N TYR A 45 -44.75 -37.89 14.05
CA TYR A 45 -43.69 -37.63 15.00
C TYR A 45 -44.35 -37.19 16.32
N ASP A 46 -44.01 -37.88 17.40
CA ASP A 46 -44.46 -37.56 18.75
C ASP A 46 -43.23 -37.45 19.67
N ASN A 47 -43.27 -36.50 20.60
CA ASN A 47 -42.23 -36.31 21.62
C ASN A 47 -40.81 -36.14 21.04
N PHE A 48 -40.68 -35.38 19.93
CA PHE A 48 -39.36 -35.05 19.40
C PHE A 48 -38.62 -34.17 20.38
N ASN A 49 -37.52 -34.65 20.94
CA ASN A 49 -36.62 -33.92 21.79
C ASN A 49 -35.21 -33.99 21.18
N ALA A 50 -34.60 -32.83 20.93
CA ALA A 50 -33.23 -32.72 20.47
C ALA A 50 -32.36 -32.13 21.59
N ASP A 51 -31.78 -33.04 22.38
CA ASP A 51 -30.78 -32.64 23.36
C ASP A 51 -29.39 -32.70 22.75
N VAL A 52 -28.59 -31.66 22.94
CA VAL A 52 -27.15 -31.66 22.65
C VAL A 52 -26.48 -32.48 23.75
N ILE A 53 -26.36 -33.78 23.55
CA ILE A 53 -26.03 -34.74 24.61
C ILE A 53 -24.54 -34.88 24.88
N SER A 54 -23.62 -34.45 24.03
CA SER A 54 -22.22 -34.36 24.41
C SER A 54 -21.39 -33.47 23.50
N TYR A 55 -20.75 -32.54 24.11
CA TYR A 55 -19.50 -31.97 23.69
C TYR A 55 -18.40 -32.93 24.12
N SER A 56 -17.71 -33.61 23.23
CA SER A 56 -16.43 -34.17 23.62
C SER A 56 -15.46 -32.98 23.76
N SER A 57 -14.96 -32.78 24.95
CA SER A 57 -13.98 -31.70 25.26
C SER A 57 -12.60 -31.97 24.65
N GLU A 58 -12.50 -32.90 23.72
CA GLU A 58 -11.27 -33.16 22.94
C GLU A 58 -11.22 -32.47 21.58
N LEU A 59 -12.17 -31.61 21.24
CA LEU A 59 -11.87 -30.56 20.30
C LEU A 59 -10.88 -29.65 21.01
N ALA A 60 -9.62 -29.63 20.55
CA ALA A 60 -8.67 -28.60 20.91
C ALA A 60 -9.43 -27.27 20.92
N ALA A 61 -9.36 -26.55 22.05
CA ALA A 61 -9.98 -25.24 22.15
C ALA A 61 -9.71 -24.50 20.82
N PRO A 62 -10.73 -23.94 20.16
CA PRO A 62 -10.50 -23.25 18.90
C PRO A 62 -9.29 -22.36 19.15
N THR A 63 -8.25 -22.55 18.34
CA THR A 63 -7.10 -21.64 18.37
C THR A 63 -7.71 -20.26 18.40
N PRO A 64 -7.47 -19.42 19.40
CA PRO A 64 -8.13 -18.13 19.49
C PRO A 64 -7.95 -17.48 18.13
N THR A 65 -9.05 -17.12 17.49
CA THR A 65 -8.99 -16.30 16.29
C THR A 65 -8.09 -15.15 16.66
N PRO A 66 -6.94 -14.93 15.99
CA PRO A 66 -6.06 -13.85 16.37
C PRO A 66 -6.94 -12.61 16.49
N GLU A 67 -6.87 -11.96 17.63
CA GLU A 67 -7.57 -10.70 17.85
C GLU A 67 -7.24 -9.81 16.64
N PRO A 68 -8.21 -9.17 15.99
CA PRO A 68 -7.92 -8.35 14.84
C PRO A 68 -6.79 -7.41 15.21
N THR A 69 -5.63 -7.59 14.59
CA THR A 69 -4.50 -6.70 14.84
C THR A 69 -4.99 -5.29 14.59
N ALA A 70 -4.87 -4.42 15.58
CA ALA A 70 -5.28 -3.03 15.45
C ALA A 70 -4.65 -2.46 14.17
N ALA A 71 -5.40 -1.66 13.43
CA ALA A 71 -4.85 -0.98 12.27
C ALA A 71 -3.64 -0.14 12.71
N PRO A 72 -2.54 -0.12 11.94
CA PRO A 72 -1.39 0.71 12.28
C PRO A 72 -1.82 2.18 12.35
N THR A 73 -1.28 2.89 13.32
CA THR A 73 -1.52 4.33 13.48
C THR A 73 -0.40 5.11 12.81
N VAL A 74 -0.75 6.05 11.94
CA VAL A 74 0.22 6.97 11.35
C VAL A 74 0.81 7.85 12.45
N PRO A 75 2.14 7.99 12.58
CA PRO A 75 2.79 8.88 13.53
C PRO A 75 2.37 10.35 13.33
N GLU A 76 2.53 11.19 14.36
CA GLU A 76 2.30 12.64 14.27
C GLU A 76 3.15 13.32 13.20
N SER A 77 4.35 12.78 12.93
CA SER A 77 5.20 13.21 11.81
C SER A 77 4.56 13.02 10.43
N GLY A 78 3.47 12.25 10.36
CA GLY A 78 2.81 11.90 9.10
C GLY A 78 3.55 10.86 8.27
N GLU A 79 4.62 10.27 8.77
CA GLU A 79 5.43 9.28 8.07
C GLU A 79 4.69 7.95 7.94
N LEU A 80 4.35 7.55 6.72
CA LEU A 80 3.85 6.22 6.43
C LEU A 80 4.99 5.19 6.42
N ILE A 81 6.13 5.55 5.86
CA ILE A 81 7.36 4.77 5.89
C ILE A 81 8.55 5.72 5.80
N ASN A 82 9.65 5.40 6.50
CA ASN A 82 10.86 6.20 6.49
C ASN A 82 12.09 5.29 6.65
N MET A 83 12.89 5.19 5.59
CA MET A 83 14.05 4.31 5.48
C MET A 83 15.27 5.11 4.99
N ASN A 84 16.30 5.20 5.83
CA ASN A 84 17.57 5.87 5.48
C ASN A 84 18.67 4.90 5.00
N PHE A 85 18.43 3.60 5.09
CA PHE A 85 19.35 2.53 4.69
C PHE A 85 20.75 2.53 5.35
N ASP A 86 21.06 3.42 6.27
CA ASP A 86 22.37 3.58 6.91
C ASP A 86 22.87 2.31 7.61
N ASN A 87 21.96 1.52 8.16
CA ASN A 87 22.27 0.25 8.81
C ASN A 87 22.48 -0.90 7.81
N GLY A 88 22.18 -0.70 6.53
CA GLY A 88 22.21 -1.75 5.50
C GLY A 88 21.07 -2.74 5.65
N ASP A 89 19.90 -2.25 6.03
CA ASP A 89 18.67 -3.01 6.14
C ASP A 89 17.46 -2.20 5.65
N LEU A 90 16.27 -2.81 5.67
CA LEU A 90 15.00 -2.20 5.28
C LEU A 90 14.20 -1.69 6.49
N THR A 91 14.85 -1.38 7.60
CA THR A 91 14.17 -0.90 8.80
C THR A 91 13.59 0.49 8.54
N SER A 92 12.28 0.62 8.78
CA SER A 92 11.61 1.92 8.80
C SER A 92 11.61 2.49 10.21
N THR A 93 11.90 3.79 10.35
CA THR A 93 11.72 4.51 11.61
C THR A 93 10.25 4.76 11.93
N SER A 94 9.38 4.77 10.90
CA SER A 94 7.92 4.80 11.09
C SER A 94 7.40 3.43 11.50
N SER A 95 6.55 3.39 12.52
CA SER A 95 5.87 2.17 12.97
C SER A 95 4.68 1.77 12.07
N TYR A 96 4.24 2.66 11.18
CA TYR A 96 3.11 2.40 10.30
C TYR A 96 3.48 1.49 9.14
N GLY A 97 4.61 1.73 8.47
CA GLY A 97 5.02 1.04 7.26
C GLY A 97 6.11 0.00 7.47
N LYS A 98 6.14 -0.97 6.58
CA LYS A 98 7.12 -2.05 6.53
C LYS A 98 7.59 -2.26 5.11
N ALA A 99 8.89 -2.53 4.94
CA ALA A 99 9.49 -2.92 3.68
C ALA A 99 9.98 -4.37 3.72
N THR A 100 9.85 -5.07 2.62
CA THR A 100 10.32 -6.46 2.47
C THR A 100 10.99 -6.65 1.12
N GLY A 101 12.01 -7.49 1.08
CA GLY A 101 12.79 -7.77 -0.13
C GLY A 101 14.19 -8.20 0.23
N THR A 102 14.99 -8.44 -0.79
CA THR A 102 16.41 -8.80 -0.66
C THR A 102 17.30 -7.88 -1.49
N PRO A 103 17.21 -6.54 -1.29
CA PRO A 103 18.03 -5.62 -2.05
C PRO A 103 19.50 -5.76 -1.68
N LYS A 104 20.37 -5.29 -2.56
CA LYS A 104 21.79 -5.21 -2.30
C LYS A 104 22.14 -3.85 -1.70
N PHE A 105 22.70 -3.84 -0.49
CA PHE A 105 23.21 -2.64 0.15
C PHE A 105 24.69 -2.43 -0.21
N VAL A 106 25.00 -1.20 -0.59
CA VAL A 106 26.37 -0.78 -0.95
C VAL A 106 26.67 0.58 -0.38
N THR A 107 27.96 0.98 -0.39
CA THR A 107 28.38 2.32 -0.03
C THR A 107 28.82 3.05 -1.29
N VAL A 108 28.17 4.18 -1.59
CA VAL A 108 28.47 5.05 -2.74
C VAL A 108 28.61 6.48 -2.25
N ASP A 109 29.70 7.14 -2.58
CA ASP A 109 29.98 8.52 -2.16
C ASP A 109 29.83 8.72 -0.62
N ASN A 110 30.33 7.75 0.16
CA ASN A 110 30.23 7.66 1.62
C ASN A 110 28.81 7.54 2.20
N LYS A 111 27.81 7.21 1.37
CA LYS A 111 26.43 6.94 1.78
C LYS A 111 26.12 5.46 1.59
N LYS A 112 25.48 4.84 2.58
CA LYS A 112 24.95 3.51 2.43
C LYS A 112 23.57 3.58 1.77
N CYS A 113 23.37 2.82 0.70
CA CYS A 113 22.20 2.92 -0.14
C CYS A 113 21.84 1.56 -0.72
N ILE A 114 20.67 1.44 -1.34
CA ILE A 114 20.30 0.27 -2.13
C ILE A 114 20.84 0.42 -3.54
N GLN A 115 21.47 -0.65 -4.07
CA GLN A 115 21.82 -0.79 -5.47
C GLN A 115 20.76 -1.61 -6.20
N PHE A 116 20.22 -1.04 -7.27
CA PHE A 116 19.40 -1.74 -8.26
C PHE A 116 20.23 -2.03 -9.49
N ASP A 117 20.12 -3.25 -10.01
CA ASP A 117 20.92 -3.77 -11.13
C ASP A 117 20.12 -4.01 -12.41
N GLY A 118 18.87 -3.56 -12.45
CA GLY A 118 17.97 -3.78 -13.58
C GLY A 118 17.30 -5.15 -13.59
N THR A 119 17.35 -5.89 -12.48
CA THR A 119 16.77 -7.24 -12.39
C THR A 119 15.70 -7.33 -11.28
N SER A 120 14.92 -8.40 -11.30
CA SER A 120 13.88 -8.67 -10.29
C SER A 120 14.43 -9.00 -8.90
N GLY A 121 15.72 -9.29 -8.78
CA GLY A 121 16.33 -9.74 -7.53
C GLY A 121 16.50 -8.67 -6.47
N THR A 122 16.42 -7.39 -6.85
CA THR A 122 16.71 -6.25 -5.95
C THR A 122 15.48 -5.44 -5.53
N VAL A 123 14.29 -5.87 -5.90
CA VAL A 123 13.03 -5.15 -5.66
C VAL A 123 12.65 -5.13 -4.17
N VAL A 124 12.05 -4.00 -3.73
CA VAL A 124 11.49 -3.84 -2.38
C VAL A 124 9.98 -3.66 -2.48
N ALA A 125 9.24 -4.43 -1.71
CA ALA A 125 7.80 -4.28 -1.54
C ALA A 125 7.48 -3.50 -0.26
N LEU A 126 6.49 -2.62 -0.32
CA LEU A 126 6.05 -1.76 0.77
C LEU A 126 4.65 -2.13 1.23
N THR A 127 4.45 -2.29 2.53
CA THR A 127 3.17 -2.61 3.17
C THR A 127 2.98 -1.76 4.42
N ASP A 128 1.77 -1.78 5.01
CA ASP A 128 1.62 -1.37 6.40
C ASP A 128 2.28 -2.42 7.33
N ALA A 129 2.33 -2.15 8.62
CA ALA A 129 2.94 -3.04 9.62
C ALA A 129 2.27 -4.42 9.68
N ASN A 130 1.01 -4.52 9.28
CA ASN A 130 0.22 -5.76 9.25
C ASN A 130 0.33 -6.52 7.92
N GLY A 131 1.07 -5.98 6.95
CA GLY A 131 1.23 -6.59 5.62
C GLY A 131 0.13 -6.22 4.61
N ASN A 132 -0.72 -5.22 4.92
CA ASN A 132 -1.72 -4.72 4.00
C ASN A 132 -1.15 -3.59 3.13
N SER A 133 -1.98 -3.04 2.27
CA SER A 133 -1.60 -1.90 1.43
C SER A 133 -1.16 -0.69 2.24
N LEU A 134 0.03 -0.17 1.96
CA LEU A 134 0.59 1.03 2.59
C LEU A 134 -0.24 2.29 2.30
N LEU A 135 -0.84 2.39 1.10
CA LEU A 135 -1.49 3.61 0.61
C LEU A 135 -3.01 3.59 0.74
N THR A 136 -3.59 2.58 1.38
CA THR A 136 -5.04 2.50 1.58
C THR A 136 -5.56 3.72 2.34
N GLY A 137 -6.58 4.37 1.76
CA GLY A 137 -7.23 5.52 2.37
C GLY A 137 -6.46 6.83 2.30
N GLN A 138 -5.25 6.84 1.74
CA GLN A 138 -4.47 8.07 1.59
C GLN A 138 -5.03 8.92 0.45
N LYS A 139 -5.27 10.20 0.73
CA LYS A 139 -5.70 11.19 -0.27
C LYS A 139 -4.54 12.01 -0.78
N ASN A 140 -3.74 12.52 0.13
CA ASN A 140 -2.55 13.30 -0.13
C ASN A 140 -1.33 12.53 0.34
N ILE A 141 -0.28 12.50 -0.44
CA ILE A 141 1.00 11.92 -0.06
C ILE A 141 2.15 12.76 -0.56
N THR A 142 3.26 12.69 0.15
CA THR A 142 4.55 13.13 -0.35
C THR A 142 5.48 11.93 -0.41
N ILE A 143 6.14 11.74 -1.55
CA ILE A 143 7.18 10.73 -1.72
C ILE A 143 8.50 11.48 -1.86
N SER A 144 9.43 11.22 -0.96
CA SER A 144 10.76 11.83 -0.95
C SER A 144 11.82 10.75 -1.00
N PHE A 145 12.82 10.92 -1.86
CA PHE A 145 13.96 10.00 -1.95
C PHE A 145 15.15 10.67 -2.63
N LYS A 146 16.33 10.12 -2.37
CA LYS A 146 17.54 10.44 -3.14
C LYS A 146 17.78 9.34 -4.16
N VAL A 147 18.15 9.71 -5.38
CA VAL A 147 18.40 8.76 -6.44
C VAL A 147 19.63 9.12 -7.25
N LYS A 148 20.44 8.11 -7.58
CA LYS A 148 21.57 8.22 -8.50
C LYS A 148 21.38 7.23 -9.64
N PRO A 149 20.66 7.61 -10.72
CA PRO A 149 20.47 6.78 -11.89
C PRO A 149 21.80 6.59 -12.63
N THR A 150 22.14 5.34 -12.99
CA THR A 150 23.39 5.03 -13.73
C THR A 150 23.15 4.68 -15.19
N THR A 151 21.92 4.82 -15.64
CA THR A 151 21.51 4.58 -17.03
C THR A 151 20.52 5.65 -17.48
N THR A 152 20.40 5.81 -18.78
CA THR A 152 19.37 6.64 -19.41
C THR A 152 18.13 5.83 -19.82
N THR A 153 18.12 4.51 -19.62
CA THR A 153 16.95 3.67 -19.87
C THR A 153 15.91 3.84 -18.76
N THR A 154 14.68 3.43 -19.04
CA THR A 154 13.58 3.50 -18.05
C THR A 154 13.94 2.76 -16.77
N SER A 155 13.85 3.46 -15.65
CA SER A 155 14.08 2.94 -14.31
C SER A 155 12.95 3.41 -13.39
N TRP A 156 12.16 2.48 -12.86
CA TRP A 156 11.09 2.80 -11.93
C TRP A 156 11.60 2.80 -10.49
N TRP A 157 11.60 3.98 -9.88
CA TRP A 157 12.05 4.18 -8.49
C TRP A 157 10.94 3.92 -7.49
N PHE A 158 9.71 4.23 -7.86
CA PHE A 158 8.52 3.93 -7.08
C PHE A 158 7.39 3.55 -8.03
N PHE A 159 6.56 2.59 -7.62
CA PHE A 159 5.38 2.19 -8.37
C PHE A 159 4.30 1.65 -7.43
N ALA A 160 3.07 2.10 -7.60
CA ALA A 160 1.90 1.57 -6.90
C ALA A 160 0.79 1.22 -7.88
N SER A 161 0.12 0.12 -7.64
CA SER A 161 -0.97 -0.39 -8.47
C SER A 161 -2.11 -0.98 -7.65
N PRO A 162 -3.34 -1.09 -8.21
CA PRO A 162 -4.53 -1.55 -7.48
C PRO A 162 -4.42 -2.95 -6.86
N ASN A 163 -3.56 -3.80 -7.40
CA ASN A 163 -3.34 -5.15 -6.90
C ASN A 163 -1.98 -5.71 -7.36
N SER A 164 -1.63 -6.89 -6.89
CA SER A 164 -0.35 -7.55 -7.19
C SER A 164 -0.29 -8.22 -8.57
N SER A 165 -1.41 -8.34 -9.28
CA SER A 165 -1.40 -8.91 -10.64
C SER A 165 -0.63 -8.02 -11.59
N ALA A 166 0.13 -8.63 -12.50
CA ALA A 166 0.85 -7.89 -13.53
C ALA A 166 -0.12 -7.05 -14.37
N GLN A 167 0.21 -5.78 -14.50
CA GLN A 167 -0.63 -4.83 -15.22
C GLN A 167 -0.34 -4.83 -16.71
N THR A 168 -1.36 -4.44 -17.47
CA THR A 168 -1.20 -4.16 -18.90
C THR A 168 -0.98 -2.66 -19.07
N TYR A 169 0.15 -2.29 -19.66
CA TYR A 169 0.49 -0.90 -19.95
C TYR A 169 -0.64 -0.16 -20.66
N LYS A 170 -0.97 1.04 -20.17
CA LYS A 170 -2.06 1.92 -20.66
C LYS A 170 -3.48 1.36 -20.54
N LYS A 171 -3.70 0.30 -19.78
CA LYS A 171 -5.04 -0.27 -19.60
C LYS A 171 -5.52 -0.28 -18.15
N GLU A 172 -4.61 -0.11 -17.21
CA GLU A 172 -4.90 -0.24 -15.79
C GLU A 172 -4.35 0.93 -15.00
N GLN A 173 -4.94 1.19 -13.86
CA GLN A 173 -4.57 2.30 -12.98
C GLN A 173 -3.22 2.07 -12.33
N TYR A 174 -2.42 3.12 -12.19
CA TYR A 174 -1.17 3.12 -11.43
C TYR A 174 -0.71 4.54 -11.07
N LEU A 175 0.15 4.59 -10.09
CA LEU A 175 0.94 5.76 -9.72
C LEU A 175 2.42 5.35 -9.72
N GLY A 176 3.29 6.14 -10.30
CA GLY A 176 4.71 5.80 -10.28
C GLY A 176 5.63 6.96 -10.61
N ALA A 177 6.89 6.77 -10.26
CA ALA A 177 7.98 7.69 -10.55
C ALA A 177 9.12 6.94 -11.23
N MET A 178 9.53 7.42 -12.39
CA MET A 178 10.60 6.82 -13.19
C MET A 178 11.58 7.86 -13.70
N THR A 179 12.79 7.42 -14.02
CA THR A 179 13.75 8.18 -14.82
C THR A 179 13.89 7.57 -16.20
N ASN A 180 13.98 8.40 -17.23
CA ASN A 180 14.19 8.00 -18.60
C ASN A 180 14.78 9.18 -19.40
N ASN A 181 15.90 8.96 -20.11
CA ASN A 181 16.54 9.95 -20.99
C ASN A 181 16.72 11.33 -20.36
N GLY A 182 17.23 11.39 -19.13
CA GLY A 182 17.46 12.66 -18.42
C GLY A 182 16.19 13.33 -17.86
N THR A 183 15.05 12.65 -17.95
CA THR A 183 13.78 13.14 -17.42
C THR A 183 13.30 12.23 -16.28
N LEU A 184 13.05 12.80 -15.12
CA LEU A 184 12.26 12.19 -14.07
C LEU A 184 10.78 12.45 -14.39
N THR A 185 9.99 11.41 -14.44
CA THR A 185 8.57 11.50 -14.75
C THR A 185 7.76 10.84 -13.64
N THR A 186 6.81 11.56 -13.09
CA THR A 186 5.77 11.02 -12.22
C THR A 186 4.50 10.85 -13.01
N GLU A 187 3.93 9.69 -12.96
CA GLU A 187 2.73 9.35 -13.73
C GLU A 187 1.60 8.91 -12.80
N ARG A 188 0.41 9.44 -13.02
CA ARG A 188 -0.86 8.90 -12.55
C ARG A 188 -1.66 8.43 -13.76
N TYR A 189 -2.10 7.20 -13.73
CA TYR A 189 -2.90 6.62 -14.80
C TYR A 189 -4.26 6.16 -14.26
N ASN A 190 -5.32 6.71 -14.81
CA ASN A 190 -6.68 6.54 -14.30
C ASN A 190 -7.54 5.55 -15.11
N ASN A 191 -6.93 4.73 -15.95
CA ASN A 191 -7.63 3.75 -16.78
C ASN A 191 -8.55 4.36 -17.89
N SER A 192 -8.36 5.63 -18.23
CA SER A 192 -9.16 6.30 -19.26
C SER A 192 -8.63 6.16 -20.70
N GLY A 193 -7.60 5.34 -20.90
CA GLY A 193 -6.91 5.17 -22.18
C GLY A 193 -5.91 6.28 -22.51
N THR A 194 -5.89 7.35 -21.72
CA THR A 194 -4.94 8.45 -21.81
C THR A 194 -4.13 8.52 -20.53
N ARG A 195 -2.83 8.64 -20.63
CA ARG A 195 -1.97 9.00 -19.52
C ARG A 195 -2.32 10.43 -19.14
N SER A 196 -3.11 10.60 -18.09
CA SER A 196 -3.75 11.88 -17.81
C SER A 196 -2.77 12.87 -17.21
N GLU A 197 -1.75 12.40 -16.48
CA GLU A 197 -0.88 13.30 -15.72
C GLU A 197 0.54 12.77 -15.68
N ALA A 198 1.43 13.49 -16.31
CA ALA A 198 2.86 13.21 -16.30
C ALA A 198 3.62 14.48 -15.92
N ALA A 199 3.88 14.66 -14.64
CA ALA A 199 4.78 15.71 -14.17
C ALA A 199 6.22 15.30 -14.45
N LYS A 200 7.02 16.21 -15.04
CA LYS A 200 8.37 15.93 -15.51
C LYS A 200 9.39 16.93 -14.96
N GLY A 201 10.55 16.42 -14.55
CA GLY A 201 11.69 17.21 -14.13
C GLY A 201 13.00 16.70 -14.72
N ALA A 202 13.96 17.57 -14.97
CA ALA A 202 15.30 17.16 -15.36
C ALA A 202 16.06 16.58 -14.17
N TYR A 203 16.88 15.54 -14.41
CA TYR A 203 17.80 14.99 -13.43
C TYR A 203 19.19 14.77 -14.03
N ASN A 204 20.19 14.67 -13.17
CA ASN A 204 21.56 14.39 -13.59
C ASN A 204 21.87 12.90 -13.49
N THR A 205 22.25 12.28 -14.61
CA THR A 205 22.70 10.87 -14.65
C THR A 205 24.07 10.74 -13.98
N ASN A 206 24.27 9.67 -13.21
CA ASN A 206 25.47 9.37 -12.42
C ASN A 206 25.74 10.37 -11.27
N GLU A 207 24.79 11.20 -10.93
CA GLU A 207 24.83 12.10 -9.78
C GLU A 207 23.66 11.81 -8.84
N TRP A 208 23.80 12.17 -7.55
CA TRP A 208 22.70 12.13 -6.61
C TRP A 208 21.73 13.28 -6.90
N ASN A 209 20.46 12.94 -6.94
CA ASN A 209 19.37 13.89 -7.11
C ASN A 209 18.40 13.73 -5.95
N ASP A 210 18.06 14.83 -5.29
CA ASP A 210 16.98 14.88 -4.32
C ASP A 210 15.64 15.01 -5.05
N VAL A 211 14.72 14.13 -4.79
CA VAL A 211 13.40 14.09 -5.43
C VAL A 211 12.32 14.20 -4.39
N ILE A 212 11.38 15.13 -4.60
CA ILE A 212 10.13 15.22 -3.86
C ILE A 212 8.98 15.22 -4.85
N ILE A 213 8.01 14.35 -4.62
CA ILE A 213 6.77 14.27 -5.37
C ILE A 213 5.64 14.51 -4.38
N SER A 214 4.98 15.65 -4.51
CA SER A 214 3.81 16.01 -3.71
C SER A 214 2.56 15.72 -4.51
N ILE A 215 1.68 14.91 -3.98
CA ILE A 215 0.41 14.54 -4.59
C ILE A 215 -0.71 14.96 -3.65
N ALA A 216 -1.44 15.97 -4.08
CA ALA A 216 -2.62 16.48 -3.42
C ALA A 216 -3.88 16.20 -4.25
N ASP A 217 -5.05 16.45 -3.67
CA ASP A 217 -6.28 16.51 -4.42
C ASP A 217 -6.17 17.60 -5.50
N GLY A 218 -6.19 17.19 -6.74
CA GLY A 218 -6.14 18.10 -7.88
C GLY A 218 -4.76 18.47 -8.40
N VAL A 219 -3.64 18.16 -7.70
CA VAL A 219 -2.31 18.58 -8.16
C VAL A 219 -1.24 17.54 -7.88
N THR A 220 -0.30 17.38 -8.80
CA THR A 220 0.98 16.71 -8.59
C THR A 220 2.12 17.67 -8.85
N ASP A 221 2.90 17.97 -7.82
CA ASP A 221 4.12 18.78 -7.91
C ASP A 221 5.36 17.89 -7.87
N VAL A 222 6.34 18.19 -8.71
CA VAL A 222 7.63 17.51 -8.74
C VAL A 222 8.75 18.50 -8.48
N TYR A 223 9.57 18.18 -7.50
CA TYR A 223 10.77 18.93 -7.15
C TYR A 223 12.01 18.05 -7.41
N VAL A 224 13.01 18.61 -8.03
CA VAL A 224 14.32 18.00 -8.20
C VAL A 224 15.39 18.98 -7.69
N ASN A 225 16.22 18.50 -6.77
CA ASN A 225 17.30 19.30 -6.16
C ASN A 225 16.79 20.64 -5.57
N GLY A 226 15.66 20.56 -4.86
CA GLY A 226 15.03 21.70 -4.18
C GLY A 226 14.21 22.63 -5.09
N THR A 227 14.22 22.44 -6.40
CA THR A 227 13.49 23.28 -7.35
C THR A 227 12.21 22.58 -7.81
N ARG A 228 11.05 23.28 -7.75
CA ARG A 228 9.82 22.77 -8.38
C ARG A 228 9.97 22.82 -9.89
N THR A 229 10.11 21.64 -10.49
CA THR A 229 10.36 21.50 -11.93
C THR A 229 9.08 21.41 -12.74
N ASN A 230 8.00 20.94 -12.12
CA ASN A 230 6.70 20.82 -12.78
C ASN A 230 5.54 20.75 -11.78
N SER A 231 4.36 21.12 -12.27
CA SER A 231 3.08 20.99 -11.60
C SER A 231 2.04 20.56 -12.62
N VAL A 232 1.23 19.55 -12.28
CA VAL A 232 0.22 19.01 -13.18
C VAL A 232 -1.09 18.83 -12.41
N ASP A 233 -2.17 19.39 -12.95
CA ASP A 233 -3.50 19.21 -12.40
C ASP A 233 -3.96 17.76 -12.57
N SER A 234 -4.64 17.22 -11.56
CA SER A 234 -5.24 15.89 -11.58
C SER A 234 -6.62 15.92 -10.94
N THR A 235 -7.54 15.20 -11.53
CA THR A 235 -8.90 15.04 -10.98
C THR A 235 -9.09 13.71 -10.27
N VAL A 236 -8.06 12.88 -10.17
CA VAL A 236 -8.13 11.52 -9.64
C VAL A 236 -7.46 11.43 -8.28
N ASN A 237 -8.23 11.07 -7.25
CA ASN A 237 -7.72 10.79 -5.91
C ASN A 237 -6.90 9.49 -5.88
N ILE A 238 -5.84 9.46 -5.09
CA ILE A 238 -5.01 8.26 -4.92
C ILE A 238 -5.83 7.11 -4.38
N SER A 239 -6.67 7.34 -3.37
CA SER A 239 -7.51 6.32 -2.74
C SER A 239 -8.51 5.70 -3.72
N ASP A 240 -9.08 6.49 -4.63
CA ASP A 240 -10.03 6.02 -5.63
C ASP A 240 -9.33 5.22 -6.73
N MET A 241 -8.11 5.65 -7.10
CA MET A 241 -7.31 5.01 -8.13
C MET A 241 -6.72 3.68 -7.68
N LEU A 242 -6.18 3.60 -6.48
CA LEU A 242 -5.45 2.43 -5.99
C LEU A 242 -6.34 1.44 -5.23
N GLY A 243 -7.31 1.94 -4.46
CA GLY A 243 -8.18 1.10 -3.65
C GLY A 243 -7.45 0.38 -2.49
N LYS A 244 -8.19 -0.48 -1.79
CA LYS A 244 -7.71 -1.12 -0.55
C LYS A 244 -6.75 -2.31 -0.73
N ASN A 245 -6.67 -2.86 -1.93
CA ASN A 245 -5.79 -4.01 -2.22
C ASN A 245 -4.53 -3.58 -2.98
N SER A 246 -4.24 -2.28 -3.00
CA SER A 246 -3.09 -1.75 -3.71
C SER A 246 -1.77 -2.30 -3.18
N VAL A 247 -0.80 -2.37 -4.08
CA VAL A 247 0.59 -2.76 -3.77
C VAL A 247 1.52 -1.62 -4.14
N ALA A 248 2.64 -1.52 -3.44
CA ALA A 248 3.66 -0.52 -3.71
C ALA A 248 5.04 -1.15 -3.73
N TYR A 249 5.91 -0.67 -4.63
CA TYR A 249 7.25 -1.19 -4.85
C TYR A 249 8.27 -0.07 -5.02
N ILE A 250 9.51 -0.34 -4.62
CA ILE A 250 10.70 0.42 -5.00
C ILE A 250 11.50 -0.46 -5.95
N GLY A 251 11.99 0.11 -7.05
CA GLY A 251 12.90 -0.54 -7.98
C GLY A 251 12.25 -1.31 -9.12
N LYS A 252 10.91 -1.25 -9.27
CA LYS A 252 10.21 -1.88 -10.40
C LYS A 252 8.88 -1.23 -10.73
N ALA A 253 8.42 -1.41 -11.97
CA ALA A 253 7.01 -1.33 -12.33
C ALA A 253 6.31 -2.69 -12.12
N ASN A 254 4.98 -2.71 -12.19
CA ASN A 254 4.19 -3.95 -12.06
C ASN A 254 3.72 -4.46 -13.43
N TRP A 255 4.57 -4.35 -14.46
CA TRP A 255 4.34 -4.93 -15.78
C TRP A 255 4.73 -6.40 -15.81
N GLY A 256 4.14 -7.19 -16.69
CA GLY A 256 4.48 -8.61 -16.82
C GLY A 256 5.94 -8.87 -17.24
N SER A 257 6.54 -7.98 -18.03
CA SER A 257 7.96 -8.04 -18.41
C SER A 257 8.89 -7.36 -17.40
N GLY A 258 8.35 -6.60 -16.45
CA GLY A 258 9.09 -5.76 -15.50
C GLY A 258 9.90 -4.66 -16.19
N GLU A 259 9.91 -3.49 -15.62
CA GLU A 259 10.89 -2.46 -15.90
C GLU A 259 11.56 -2.16 -14.56
N TYR A 260 12.80 -2.65 -14.43
CA TYR A 260 13.52 -2.58 -13.16
C TYR A 260 14.44 -1.38 -13.13
N ALA A 261 14.61 -0.78 -11.95
CA ALA A 261 15.53 0.34 -11.77
C ALA A 261 16.99 -0.11 -11.94
N THR A 262 17.83 0.82 -12.41
CA THR A 262 19.28 0.66 -12.48
C THR A 262 19.96 1.90 -11.92
N GLY A 263 20.71 1.70 -10.82
CA GLY A 263 21.37 2.77 -10.07
C GLY A 263 21.18 2.62 -8.57
N TYR A 264 21.09 3.71 -7.84
CA TYR A 264 21.08 3.71 -6.38
C TYR A 264 19.94 4.57 -5.85
N ILE A 265 19.36 4.15 -4.71
CA ILE A 265 18.36 4.92 -3.97
C ILE A 265 18.74 5.02 -2.50
N ASP A 266 18.45 6.16 -1.89
CA ASP A 266 18.72 6.46 -0.49
C ASP A 266 17.59 7.33 0.09
N ASP A 267 17.49 7.41 1.42
CA ASP A 267 16.57 8.30 2.16
C ASP A 267 15.12 8.25 1.66
N PHE A 268 14.53 7.07 1.55
CA PHE A 268 13.18 6.89 1.02
C PHE A 268 12.12 7.10 2.10
N VAL A 269 11.23 8.09 1.89
CA VAL A 269 10.15 8.44 2.82
C VAL A 269 8.84 8.64 2.06
N ILE A 270 7.73 8.16 2.63
CA ILE A 270 6.37 8.53 2.20
C ILE A 270 5.63 9.13 3.39
N TYR A 271 5.05 10.31 3.19
CA TYR A 271 4.21 11.01 4.15
C TYR A 271 2.74 10.97 3.72
N ASN A 272 1.82 11.11 4.67
CA ASN A 272 0.37 11.17 4.45
C ASN A 272 -0.19 12.58 4.21
N TYR A 273 0.66 13.51 3.84
CA TYR A 273 0.30 14.89 3.53
C TYR A 273 0.98 15.36 2.23
N ALA A 274 0.46 16.44 1.64
CA ALA A 274 1.11 17.11 0.53
C ALA A 274 2.27 17.98 1.04
N TYR A 275 3.41 17.90 0.36
CA TYR A 275 4.54 18.78 0.64
C TYR A 275 4.19 20.21 0.25
N GLU A 276 4.30 21.11 1.20
CA GLU A 276 4.24 22.54 0.97
C GLU A 276 5.66 23.08 0.97
N ASN A 277 6.09 23.63 -0.17
CA ASN A 277 7.38 24.31 -0.20
C ASN A 277 7.27 25.55 0.72
N PRO A 278 8.10 25.65 1.76
CA PRO A 278 8.04 26.79 2.67
C PRO A 278 8.23 28.13 1.96
N LEU A 279 8.88 28.16 0.79
CA LEU A 279 8.98 29.37 -0.03
C LEU A 279 7.65 29.78 -0.69
N ASN A 280 6.70 28.84 -0.87
CA ASN A 280 5.38 29.17 -1.43
C ASN A 280 4.43 29.75 -0.38
N SER A 281 4.73 29.58 0.90
CA SER A 281 3.92 30.07 2.03
C SER A 281 4.57 31.25 2.74
N LEU A 282 5.65 31.81 2.19
CA LEU A 282 6.30 32.96 2.76
C LEU A 282 5.38 34.19 2.62
N ASP A 283 4.59 34.44 3.65
CA ASP A 283 3.84 35.68 3.78
C ASP A 283 4.78 36.75 4.30
N LEU A 284 5.23 37.60 3.40
CA LEU A 284 6.03 38.78 3.75
C LEU A 284 5.17 39.92 4.26
N GLY A 285 3.86 39.73 4.35
CA GLY A 285 2.92 40.79 4.67
C GLY A 285 2.77 41.84 3.56
N ASP A 286 2.11 42.93 3.85
CA ASP A 286 1.99 44.06 2.91
C ASP A 286 3.28 44.89 2.91
N LEU A 287 4.15 44.64 1.93
CA LEU A 287 5.41 45.37 1.76
C LEU A 287 5.25 46.73 1.04
N THR A 288 4.03 47.12 0.65
CA THR A 288 3.79 48.32 -0.12
C THR A 288 3.98 49.61 0.69
N ALA A 289 4.05 49.52 2.00
CA ALA A 289 4.16 50.65 2.92
C ALA A 289 5.24 50.47 4.00
N VAL A 290 6.38 49.88 3.64
CA VAL A 290 7.46 49.67 4.61
C VAL A 290 8.14 51.01 4.91
N THR A 291 7.95 51.51 6.11
CA THR A 291 8.52 52.78 6.62
C THR A 291 9.58 52.56 7.71
N SER A 292 9.90 51.34 8.04
CA SER A 292 10.89 50.97 9.05
C SER A 292 11.59 49.63 8.68
N ASP A 293 12.71 49.35 9.36
CA ASP A 293 13.42 48.09 9.19
C ASP A 293 12.50 46.89 9.44
N ILE A 294 12.52 45.91 8.51
CA ILE A 294 11.79 44.66 8.62
C ILE A 294 12.75 43.59 9.13
N THR A 295 12.34 42.87 10.16
CA THR A 295 13.04 41.66 10.55
C THR A 295 12.52 40.51 9.72
N ILE A 296 13.32 40.02 8.77
CA ILE A 296 12.99 38.82 8.01
C ILE A 296 13.27 37.60 8.88
N PRO A 297 12.26 36.73 9.15
CA PRO A 297 12.46 35.58 10.00
C PRO A 297 13.49 34.62 9.40
N ALA A 298 14.38 34.10 10.23
CA ALA A 298 15.29 33.04 9.81
C ALA A 298 14.49 31.80 9.47
N GLN A 299 14.65 31.29 8.26
CA GLN A 299 14.00 30.09 7.79
C GLN A 299 15.06 29.12 7.26
N ASN A 300 14.99 27.85 7.67
CA ASN A 300 15.95 26.84 7.23
C ASN A 300 15.94 26.70 5.70
N GLY A 301 17.14 26.82 5.10
CA GLY A 301 17.34 26.70 3.65
C GLY A 301 17.05 27.99 2.86
N VAL A 302 16.72 29.10 3.53
CA VAL A 302 16.52 30.39 2.88
C VAL A 302 17.71 31.29 3.16
N THR A 303 18.34 31.80 2.10
CA THR A 303 19.35 32.84 2.17
C THR A 303 18.74 34.12 1.61
N TRP A 304 18.66 35.16 2.45
CA TRP A 304 18.18 36.46 2.05
C TRP A 304 19.32 37.30 1.45
N SER A 305 19.06 37.91 0.35
CA SER A 305 20.01 38.91 -0.24
C SER A 305 19.25 40.19 -0.59
N THR A 306 19.85 41.34 -0.31
CA THR A 306 19.38 42.62 -0.80
C THR A 306 20.12 42.93 -2.12
N SER A 307 19.39 43.35 -3.14
CA SER A 307 19.96 44.02 -4.29
C SER A 307 19.67 45.51 -4.09
N ASP A 308 20.70 46.30 -3.96
CA ASP A 308 20.59 47.77 -4.01
C ASP A 308 20.19 48.22 -5.42
#